data_2d4dd90a8a2acb9b9d790beb976aaa33
#
_entry.id   2d4dd90a8a2acb9b9d790beb976aaa33
#
_cell.length_a   1.000
_cell.length_b   1.000
_cell.length_c   1.000
_cell.angle_alpha   90.00
_cell.angle_beta   90.00
_cell.angle_gamma   90.00
#
_symmetry.space_group_name_H-M   'P 1'
#
loop_
_entity.id
_entity.type
_entity.pdbx_description
1 polymer ?
#
loop_
_entity_poly.entity_id
_entity_poly.type
_entity_poly.pdbx_seq_one_letter_code
_entity_poly.pdbx_strand_id
1 'polypeptide(L)'
;MAINIAGVIVVGVLIVVLAVLARTSIVATTLVGRSTLEVNYLNGEQVRTKFEFVSARGGSGDLTLKLKNTGLTPVFDFSGMDFIVEYLDALSNQVVTRFTYTTGVLANNEWKKISISPDSYQPGAWDPNETITLEALLSPTQKTDSTATVSITTPNGVSVDWSFGPSGFFWFTDALDISLITALSWQDIDLTDEVPEGTTGAIVEIINTGTEGTQSGVVRGKDDTREYMSNTNYQTVEDETHRWQIVKVDANRVIQGYVEDTQIDFKLIGYTMGADPLFFNTPLDVTPTTEDG
;
A
#
# COMPACT_ATOMS: atom_id res chain seq x y z
N MET A 1 -40.26 78.50 23.86
CA MET A 1 -39.53 77.28 24.16
C MET A 1 -38.51 77.08 23.02
N ALA A 2 -37.25 77.44 23.24
CA ALA A 2 -36.22 77.28 22.21
C ALA A 2 -35.78 75.82 22.20
N ILE A 3 -36.06 75.10 21.15
CA ILE A 3 -35.56 73.75 20.96
C ILE A 3 -34.03 73.80 20.79
N ASN A 4 -33.33 73.21 21.70
CA ASN A 4 -31.85 73.13 21.62
C ASN A 4 -31.40 72.28 20.44
N ILE A 5 -31.19 72.92 19.30
CA ILE A 5 -30.81 72.30 18.03
C ILE A 5 -29.57 71.36 18.20
N ALA A 6 -28.64 71.79 19.08
CA ALA A 6 -27.45 70.95 19.35
C ALA A 6 -27.83 69.62 20.01
N GLY A 7 -28.83 69.58 20.90
CA GLY A 7 -29.29 68.33 21.50
C GLY A 7 -29.93 67.34 20.45
N VAL A 8 -30.69 67.94 19.51
CA VAL A 8 -31.30 67.13 18.44
C VAL A 8 -30.22 66.48 17.52
N ILE A 9 -29.17 67.27 17.19
CA ILE A 9 -28.06 66.73 16.37
C ILE A 9 -27.31 65.63 17.12
N VAL A 10 -27.01 65.81 18.41
CA VAL A 10 -26.32 64.76 19.20
C VAL A 10 -27.15 63.50 19.30
N VAL A 11 -28.44 63.56 19.52
CA VAL A 11 -29.33 62.39 19.55
C VAL A 11 -29.39 61.74 18.19
N GLY A 12 -29.47 62.50 17.08
CA GLY A 12 -29.45 61.96 15.72
C GLY A 12 -28.17 61.21 15.41
N VAL A 13 -27.00 61.77 15.75
CA VAL A 13 -25.70 61.10 15.58
C VAL A 13 -25.63 59.83 16.43
N LEU A 14 -26.11 59.85 17.66
CA LEU A 14 -26.11 58.68 18.55
C LEU A 14 -26.96 57.54 17.96
N ILE A 15 -28.13 57.81 17.41
CA ILE A 15 -29.01 56.84 16.78
C ILE A 15 -28.31 56.20 15.57
N VAL A 16 -27.66 56.99 14.72
CA VAL A 16 -26.91 56.47 13.54
C VAL A 16 -25.76 55.57 13.98
N VAL A 17 -24.99 55.99 14.99
CA VAL A 17 -23.87 55.17 15.51
C VAL A 17 -24.39 53.84 16.08
N LEU A 18 -25.47 53.87 16.86
CA LEU A 18 -26.09 52.64 17.39
C LEU A 18 -26.62 51.72 16.29
N ALA A 19 -27.23 52.27 15.24
CA ALA A 19 -27.73 51.52 14.11
C ALA A 19 -26.57 50.84 13.32
N VAL A 20 -25.45 51.55 13.11
CA VAL A 20 -24.26 51.01 12.48
C VAL A 20 -23.64 49.90 13.34
N LEU A 21 -23.50 50.12 14.65
CA LEU A 21 -22.97 49.09 15.57
C LEU A 21 -23.87 47.84 15.61
N ALA A 22 -25.18 48.01 15.67
CA ALA A 22 -26.13 46.90 15.63
C ALA A 22 -25.99 46.08 14.30
N ARG A 23 -25.91 46.78 13.18
CA ARG A 23 -25.75 46.13 11.86
C ARG A 23 -24.44 45.38 11.76
N THR A 24 -23.30 45.94 12.17
CA THR A 24 -21.99 45.27 12.16
C THR A 24 -21.97 44.08 13.09
N SER A 25 -22.59 44.16 14.28
CA SER A 25 -22.71 43.03 15.19
C SER A 25 -23.51 41.87 14.60
N ILE A 26 -24.65 42.17 13.97
CA ILE A 26 -25.47 41.13 13.29
C ILE A 26 -24.68 40.45 12.16
N VAL A 27 -24.01 41.23 11.32
CA VAL A 27 -23.20 40.69 10.23
C VAL A 27 -22.06 39.81 10.76
N ALA A 28 -21.34 40.28 11.78
CA ALA A 28 -20.26 39.51 12.39
C ALA A 28 -20.76 38.17 13.00
N THR A 29 -21.89 38.24 13.74
CA THR A 29 -22.49 37.03 14.33
C THR A 29 -22.94 36.04 13.25
N THR A 30 -23.51 36.54 12.15
CA THR A 30 -23.93 35.66 11.02
C THR A 30 -22.75 35.04 10.34
N LEU A 31 -21.64 35.76 10.12
CA LEU A 31 -20.41 35.20 9.53
C LEU A 31 -19.78 34.14 10.42
N VAL A 32 -19.66 34.44 11.73
CA VAL A 32 -19.13 33.46 12.69
C VAL A 32 -20.01 32.18 12.73
N GLY A 33 -21.33 32.36 12.76
CA GLY A 33 -22.27 31.23 12.75
C GLY A 33 -22.12 30.35 11.50
N ARG A 34 -22.00 30.96 10.30
CA ARG A 34 -21.78 30.24 9.06
C ARG A 34 -20.45 29.49 9.07
N SER A 35 -19.35 30.16 9.45
CA SER A 35 -18.03 29.54 9.55
C SER A 35 -18.02 28.36 10.53
N THR A 36 -18.70 28.48 11.66
CA THR A 36 -18.80 27.40 12.64
C THR A 36 -19.58 26.20 12.08
N LEU A 37 -20.68 26.44 11.36
CA LEU A 37 -21.45 25.36 10.72
C LEU A 37 -20.63 24.65 9.64
N GLU A 38 -19.88 25.39 8.83
CA GLU A 38 -19.03 24.84 7.78
C GLU A 38 -17.90 23.98 8.38
N VAL A 39 -17.22 24.48 9.42
CA VAL A 39 -16.17 23.71 10.13
C VAL A 39 -16.76 22.44 10.75
N ASN A 40 -17.93 22.52 11.40
CA ASN A 40 -18.58 21.34 11.97
C ASN A 40 -19.01 20.32 10.90
N TYR A 41 -19.47 20.79 9.75
CA TYR A 41 -19.81 19.93 8.62
C TYR A 41 -18.56 19.20 8.10
N LEU A 42 -17.47 19.94 7.82
CA LEU A 42 -16.20 19.36 7.35
C LEU A 42 -15.62 18.37 8.35
N ASN A 43 -15.60 18.70 9.63
CA ASN A 43 -15.17 17.79 10.69
C ASN A 43 -16.03 16.51 10.71
N GLY A 44 -17.34 16.65 10.58
CA GLY A 44 -18.26 15.50 10.50
C GLY A 44 -18.00 14.62 9.29
N GLU A 45 -17.66 15.21 8.15
CA GLU A 45 -17.27 14.47 6.93
C GLU A 45 -15.93 13.74 7.12
N GLN A 46 -14.91 14.42 7.68
CA GLN A 46 -13.60 13.82 7.96
C GLN A 46 -13.69 12.61 8.87
N VAL A 47 -14.44 12.72 9.98
CA VAL A 47 -14.61 11.60 10.94
C VAL A 47 -15.26 10.36 10.30
N ARG A 48 -16.14 10.57 9.31
CA ARG A 48 -16.83 9.47 8.60
C ARG A 48 -16.06 8.96 7.37
N THR A 49 -15.04 9.69 6.92
CA THR A 49 -14.21 9.27 5.80
C THR A 49 -13.08 8.39 6.31
N LYS A 50 -12.98 7.19 5.77
CA LYS A 50 -11.89 6.28 6.04
C LYS A 50 -11.64 5.43 4.79
N PHE A 51 -10.39 5.25 4.44
CA PHE A 51 -10.01 4.35 3.37
C PHE A 51 -8.67 3.70 3.69
N GLU A 52 -8.44 2.58 3.07
CA GLU A 52 -7.27 1.74 3.31
C GLU A 52 -6.68 1.29 1.97
N PHE A 53 -5.37 1.18 1.93
CA PHE A 53 -4.70 0.54 0.81
C PHE A 53 -4.99 -0.96 0.80
N VAL A 54 -5.34 -1.48 -0.37
CA VAL A 54 -5.50 -2.92 -0.61
C VAL A 54 -4.23 -3.46 -1.23
N SER A 55 -3.69 -2.76 -2.22
CA SER A 55 -2.46 -3.12 -2.89
C SER A 55 -1.84 -1.93 -3.62
N ALA A 56 -0.52 -1.96 -3.77
CA ALA A 56 0.22 -1.06 -4.63
C ALA A 56 1.20 -1.87 -5.47
N ARG A 57 1.24 -1.60 -6.76
CA ARG A 57 2.19 -2.20 -7.70
C ARG A 57 2.89 -1.06 -8.44
N GLY A 58 4.22 -1.02 -8.32
CA GLY A 58 5.07 -0.09 -9.07
C GLY A 58 6.08 -0.88 -9.90
N GLY A 59 6.44 -0.36 -11.07
CA GLY A 59 7.49 -0.92 -11.92
C GLY A 59 7.75 0.00 -13.12
N SER A 60 8.99 0.13 -13.55
CA SER A 60 9.41 0.85 -14.78
C SER A 60 8.74 2.21 -15.04
N GLY A 61 8.23 2.88 -14.00
CA GLY A 61 7.51 4.15 -14.09
C GLY A 61 5.99 4.06 -13.95
N ASP A 62 5.38 2.89 -14.10
CA ASP A 62 3.94 2.71 -13.90
C ASP A 62 3.64 2.39 -12.44
N LEU A 63 2.63 3.04 -11.89
CA LEU A 63 2.13 2.79 -10.54
C LEU A 63 0.64 2.48 -10.58
N THR A 64 0.25 1.32 -10.10
CA THR A 64 -1.16 0.91 -9.94
C THR A 64 -1.47 0.76 -8.46
N LEU A 65 -2.53 1.40 -7.99
CA LEU A 65 -2.98 1.36 -6.61
C LEU A 65 -4.41 0.85 -6.53
N LYS A 66 -4.70 0.08 -5.49
CA LYS A 66 -6.07 -0.27 -5.11
C LYS A 66 -6.33 0.21 -3.69
N LEU A 67 -7.40 0.97 -3.50
CA LEU A 67 -7.83 1.49 -2.21
C LEU A 67 -9.28 1.07 -1.97
N LYS A 68 -9.59 0.73 -0.73
CA LYS A 68 -10.96 0.41 -0.30
C LYS A 68 -11.49 1.54 0.56
N ASN A 69 -12.68 2.03 0.26
CA ASN A 69 -13.41 2.94 1.13
C ASN A 69 -14.00 2.15 2.30
N THR A 70 -13.38 2.26 3.46
CA THR A 70 -13.84 1.61 4.72
C THR A 70 -14.64 2.57 5.60
N GLY A 71 -14.85 3.81 5.14
CA GLY A 71 -15.66 4.82 5.80
C GLY A 71 -17.14 4.79 5.39
N LEU A 72 -17.82 5.89 5.69
CA LEU A 72 -19.25 6.08 5.40
C LEU A 72 -19.49 7.22 4.39
N THR A 73 -18.46 7.93 3.98
CA THR A 73 -18.55 9.08 3.06
C THR A 73 -18.14 8.66 1.65
N PRO A 74 -18.99 8.85 0.64
CA PRO A 74 -18.61 8.64 -0.75
C PRO A 74 -17.68 9.74 -1.26
N VAL A 75 -16.79 9.41 -2.20
CA VAL A 75 -15.91 10.37 -2.87
C VAL A 75 -16.33 10.52 -4.33
N PHE A 76 -16.69 11.74 -4.71
CA PHE A 76 -17.15 12.08 -6.06
C PHE A 76 -16.11 12.86 -6.87
N ASP A 77 -15.40 13.76 -6.19
CA ASP A 77 -14.43 14.64 -6.83
C ASP A 77 -13.02 14.07 -6.75
N PHE A 78 -12.64 13.32 -7.78
CA PHE A 78 -11.29 12.78 -7.90
C PHE A 78 -10.26 13.85 -8.27
N SER A 79 -10.71 14.92 -8.94
CA SER A 79 -9.81 16.02 -9.31
C SER A 79 -9.36 16.87 -8.10
N GLY A 80 -10.16 16.86 -7.04
CA GLY A 80 -9.85 17.49 -5.77
C GLY A 80 -9.00 16.63 -4.83
N MET A 81 -8.65 15.41 -5.20
CA MET A 81 -7.75 14.56 -4.42
C MET A 81 -6.29 14.98 -4.64
N ASP A 82 -5.50 14.92 -3.57
CA ASP A 82 -4.05 15.02 -3.67
C ASP A 82 -3.42 13.63 -3.81
N PHE A 83 -2.50 13.52 -4.75
CA PHE A 83 -1.74 12.32 -5.01
C PHE A 83 -0.25 12.69 -5.05
N ILE A 84 0.49 12.31 -4.01
CA ILE A 84 1.91 12.66 -3.85
C ILE A 84 2.71 11.37 -3.77
N VAL A 85 3.81 11.28 -4.52
CA VAL A 85 4.73 10.14 -4.46
C VAL A 85 6.12 10.64 -4.11
N GLU A 86 6.74 9.97 -3.15
CA GLU A 86 8.14 10.14 -2.75
C GLU A 86 8.90 8.85 -3.08
N TYR A 87 9.99 8.96 -3.83
CA TYR A 87 10.81 7.82 -4.26
C TYR A 87 12.24 8.24 -4.61
N LEU A 88 13.12 7.26 -4.80
CA LEU A 88 14.43 7.49 -5.41
C LEU A 88 14.35 7.25 -6.93
N ASP A 89 14.91 8.15 -7.72
CA ASP A 89 15.06 7.94 -9.16
C ASP A 89 16.20 6.95 -9.48
N ALA A 90 16.35 6.59 -10.75
CA ALA A 90 17.39 5.67 -11.22
C ALA A 90 18.83 6.14 -10.88
N LEU A 91 19.03 7.42 -10.60
CA LEU A 91 20.30 8.02 -10.20
C LEU A 91 20.44 8.13 -8.67
N SER A 92 19.49 7.59 -7.90
CA SER A 92 19.40 7.68 -6.43
C SER A 92 19.15 9.10 -5.90
N ASN A 93 18.56 9.99 -6.71
CA ASN A 93 18.08 11.28 -6.23
C ASN A 93 16.69 11.11 -5.62
N GLN A 94 16.45 11.77 -4.50
CA GLN A 94 15.11 11.83 -3.90
C GLN A 94 14.19 12.69 -4.74
N VAL A 95 13.04 12.13 -5.12
CA VAL A 95 11.98 12.78 -5.89
C VAL A 95 10.72 12.82 -5.04
N VAL A 96 10.14 14.01 -4.88
CA VAL A 96 8.83 14.22 -4.26
C VAL A 96 7.98 14.95 -5.27
N THR A 97 6.92 14.32 -5.76
CA THR A 97 6.10 14.89 -6.84
C THR A 97 4.63 14.77 -6.50
N ARG A 98 3.90 15.88 -6.68
CA ARG A 98 2.43 15.90 -6.69
C ARG A 98 1.96 15.64 -8.11
N PHE A 99 1.11 14.62 -8.26
CA PHE A 99 0.56 14.19 -9.55
C PHE A 99 -0.72 14.95 -9.88
N THR A 100 -0.94 15.22 -11.15
CA THR A 100 -2.15 15.89 -11.65
C THR A 100 -3.17 14.85 -12.10
N TYR A 101 -4.44 15.04 -11.74
CA TYR A 101 -5.53 14.16 -12.18
C TYR A 101 -5.83 14.37 -13.68
N THR A 102 -6.00 13.26 -14.41
CA THR A 102 -6.44 13.28 -15.80
C THR A 102 -7.53 12.23 -16.05
N THR A 103 -8.39 12.47 -17.02
CA THR A 103 -9.34 11.48 -17.55
C THR A 103 -8.93 10.94 -18.92
N GLY A 104 -7.80 11.45 -19.45
CA GLY A 104 -7.26 11.09 -20.76
C GLY A 104 -6.20 9.98 -20.71
N VAL A 105 -5.33 10.00 -21.70
CA VAL A 105 -4.12 9.17 -21.70
C VAL A 105 -3.16 9.74 -20.68
N LEU A 106 -2.59 8.87 -19.83
CA LEU A 106 -1.60 9.30 -18.84
C LEU A 106 -0.35 9.90 -19.49
N ALA A 107 0.03 11.06 -19.01
CA ALA A 107 1.35 11.66 -19.25
C ALA A 107 2.20 11.61 -17.96
N ASN A 108 3.46 12.04 -18.07
CA ASN A 108 4.39 12.07 -16.96
C ASN A 108 3.84 12.84 -15.75
N ASN A 109 3.89 12.22 -14.58
CA ASN A 109 3.41 12.76 -13.31
C ASN A 109 1.90 13.10 -13.32
N GLU A 110 1.15 12.29 -14.04
CA GLU A 110 -0.31 12.29 -14.01
C GLU A 110 -0.83 10.99 -13.38
N TRP A 111 -2.05 11.06 -12.86
CA TRP A 111 -2.79 9.91 -12.36
C TRP A 111 -4.24 9.94 -12.83
N LYS A 112 -4.88 8.77 -12.88
CA LYS A 112 -6.29 8.63 -13.25
C LYS A 112 -6.98 7.52 -12.47
N LYS A 113 -8.30 7.60 -12.40
CA LYS A 113 -9.17 6.51 -11.97
C LYS A 113 -9.37 5.53 -13.14
N ILE A 114 -9.12 4.25 -12.89
CA ILE A 114 -9.35 3.17 -13.86
C ILE A 114 -10.72 2.56 -13.68
N SER A 115 -11.04 2.14 -12.45
CA SER A 115 -12.29 1.47 -12.15
C SER A 115 -12.67 1.61 -10.68
N ILE A 116 -13.94 1.38 -10.41
CA ILE A 116 -14.51 1.17 -9.06
C ILE A 116 -15.20 -0.20 -9.07
N SER A 117 -15.10 -0.96 -7.99
CA SER A 117 -15.69 -2.29 -7.89
C SER A 117 -16.13 -2.61 -6.45
N PRO A 118 -17.39 -3.08 -6.26
CA PRO A 118 -18.50 -3.01 -7.22
C PRO A 118 -18.96 -1.55 -7.37
N ASP A 119 -19.21 -1.08 -8.56
CA ASP A 119 -19.74 0.27 -8.86
C ASP A 119 -21.27 0.20 -8.97
N SER A 120 -21.93 -0.08 -7.85
CA SER A 120 -23.33 -0.52 -7.86
C SER A 120 -24.32 0.43 -7.21
N TYR A 121 -23.89 1.30 -6.30
CA TYR A 121 -24.82 2.18 -5.57
C TYR A 121 -24.95 3.55 -6.24
N GLN A 122 -23.86 4.28 -6.42
CA GLN A 122 -23.81 5.56 -7.11
C GLN A 122 -22.75 5.49 -8.23
N PRO A 123 -23.14 5.05 -9.44
CA PRO A 123 -22.17 4.78 -10.50
C PRO A 123 -21.21 5.94 -10.76
N GLY A 124 -19.93 5.64 -10.67
CA GLY A 124 -18.84 6.61 -10.85
C GLY A 124 -18.37 7.31 -9.57
N ALA A 125 -19.09 7.20 -8.45
CA ALA A 125 -18.64 7.59 -7.12
C ALA A 125 -17.84 6.44 -6.46
N TRP A 126 -16.95 6.76 -5.55
CA TRP A 126 -16.29 5.75 -4.73
C TRP A 126 -17.02 5.62 -3.39
N ASP A 127 -18.02 4.74 -3.40
CA ASP A 127 -18.94 4.53 -2.28
C ASP A 127 -18.34 3.69 -1.15
N PRO A 128 -18.94 3.70 0.06
CA PRO A 128 -18.55 2.81 1.16
C PRO A 128 -18.49 1.33 0.74
N ASN A 129 -17.42 0.65 1.18
CA ASN A 129 -17.07 -0.74 0.88
C ASN A 129 -16.63 -1.04 -0.56
N GLU A 130 -16.55 -0.05 -1.42
CA GLU A 130 -16.04 -0.20 -2.78
C GLU A 130 -14.53 -0.05 -2.84
N THR A 131 -13.94 -0.70 -3.84
CA THR A 131 -12.51 -0.62 -4.14
C THR A 131 -12.29 0.18 -5.42
N ILE A 132 -11.49 1.23 -5.34
CA ILE A 132 -11.05 2.01 -6.50
C ILE A 132 -9.68 1.54 -6.97
N THR A 133 -9.50 1.48 -8.28
CA THR A 133 -8.19 1.24 -8.91
C THR A 133 -7.72 2.54 -9.57
N LEU A 134 -6.51 2.97 -9.22
CA LEU A 134 -5.84 4.16 -9.73
C LEU A 134 -4.61 3.75 -10.51
N GLU A 135 -4.27 4.49 -11.55
CA GLU A 135 -2.99 4.39 -12.25
C GLU A 135 -2.29 5.75 -12.26
N ALA A 136 -0.96 5.73 -12.17
CA ALA A 136 -0.12 6.91 -12.28
C ALA A 136 1.16 6.60 -13.07
N LEU A 137 1.74 7.60 -13.72
CA LEU A 137 2.98 7.48 -14.49
C LEU A 137 4.07 8.34 -13.86
N LEU A 138 5.08 7.67 -13.28
CA LEU A 138 6.20 8.31 -12.60
C LEU A 138 7.24 8.80 -13.62
N SER A 139 7.68 10.05 -13.46
CA SER A 139 8.79 10.60 -14.24
C SER A 139 9.63 11.55 -13.36
N PRO A 140 10.94 11.28 -13.18
CA PRO A 140 11.71 10.13 -13.68
C PRO A 140 11.24 8.79 -13.13
N THR A 141 11.68 7.69 -13.74
CA THR A 141 11.34 6.33 -13.27
C THR A 141 11.96 6.04 -11.91
N GLN A 142 11.23 5.28 -11.10
CA GLN A 142 11.72 4.83 -9.79
C GLN A 142 12.94 3.91 -9.96
N LYS A 143 13.88 4.00 -9.02
CA LYS A 143 15.00 3.07 -8.91
C LYS A 143 14.48 1.65 -8.61
N THR A 144 15.02 0.66 -9.32
CA THR A 144 14.49 -0.71 -9.38
C THR A 144 14.45 -1.41 -8.02
N ASP A 145 15.36 -1.08 -7.11
CA ASP A 145 15.55 -1.74 -5.81
C ASP A 145 15.21 -0.83 -4.63
N SER A 146 14.41 0.23 -4.85
CA SER A 146 14.04 1.19 -3.81
C SER A 146 12.56 1.13 -3.49
N THR A 147 12.21 1.44 -2.25
CA THR A 147 10.85 1.70 -1.82
C THR A 147 10.41 3.09 -2.26
N ALA A 148 9.11 3.25 -2.48
CA ALA A 148 8.46 4.53 -2.67
C ALA A 148 7.31 4.67 -1.65
N THR A 149 6.99 5.90 -1.30
CA THR A 149 5.82 6.20 -0.46
C THR A 149 4.83 7.01 -1.27
N VAL A 150 3.57 6.59 -1.26
CA VAL A 150 2.47 7.34 -1.84
C VAL A 150 1.57 7.87 -0.73
N SER A 151 1.26 9.16 -0.80
CA SER A 151 0.29 9.84 0.06
C SER A 151 -0.92 10.21 -0.77
N ILE A 152 -2.10 9.77 -0.36
CA ILE A 152 -3.35 10.12 -1.01
C ILE A 152 -4.23 10.86 -0.01
N THR A 153 -4.72 12.04 -0.40
CA THR A 153 -5.61 12.85 0.42
C THR A 153 -6.92 13.08 -0.33
N THR A 154 -8.04 12.81 0.32
CA THR A 154 -9.39 13.09 -0.23
C THR A 154 -9.70 14.59 -0.19
N PRO A 155 -10.70 15.08 -0.97
CA PRO A 155 -11.06 16.50 -1.00
C PRO A 155 -11.46 17.09 0.36
N ASN A 156 -11.93 16.26 1.29
CA ASN A 156 -12.25 16.67 2.65
C ASN A 156 -11.07 16.58 3.63
N GLY A 157 -9.83 16.32 3.13
CA GLY A 157 -8.59 16.41 3.90
C GLY A 157 -8.21 15.15 4.68
N VAL A 158 -8.83 13.98 4.43
CA VAL A 158 -8.40 12.71 5.02
C VAL A 158 -7.27 12.12 4.19
N SER A 159 -6.15 11.80 4.82
CA SER A 159 -4.94 11.31 4.19
C SER A 159 -4.60 9.90 4.62
N VAL A 160 -3.98 9.14 3.74
CA VAL A 160 -3.38 7.85 4.02
C VAL A 160 -2.08 7.69 3.25
N ASP A 161 -1.08 7.13 3.92
CA ASP A 161 0.24 6.87 3.36
C ASP A 161 0.47 5.38 3.21
N TRP A 162 1.20 5.00 2.16
CA TRP A 162 1.57 3.63 1.90
C TRP A 162 2.97 3.57 1.29
N SER A 163 3.81 2.71 1.85
CA SER A 163 5.11 2.42 1.26
C SER A 163 5.03 1.16 0.41
N PHE A 164 5.58 1.21 -0.78
CA PHE A 164 5.62 0.09 -1.71
C PHE A 164 6.99 0.03 -2.37
N GLY A 165 7.40 -1.17 -2.74
CA GLY A 165 8.59 -1.39 -3.56
C GLY A 165 8.22 -1.68 -5.02
N PRO A 166 9.20 -1.73 -5.92
CA PRO A 166 8.99 -2.22 -7.27
C PRO A 166 8.45 -3.64 -7.20
N SER A 167 7.43 -3.94 -8.01
CA SER A 167 6.91 -5.31 -8.10
C SER A 167 7.79 -6.14 -9.01
N GLY A 168 8.09 -7.38 -8.60
CA GLY A 168 8.84 -8.30 -9.42
C GLY A 168 9.65 -9.32 -8.61
N PHE A 169 10.45 -10.08 -9.35
CA PHE A 169 11.43 -11.01 -8.81
C PHE A 169 12.80 -10.34 -8.81
N PHE A 170 13.47 -10.36 -7.68
CA PHE A 170 14.81 -9.83 -7.49
C PHE A 170 15.73 -10.98 -7.13
N TRP A 171 16.81 -11.15 -7.88
CA TRP A 171 17.78 -12.20 -7.68
C TRP A 171 19.03 -11.61 -7.04
N PHE A 172 19.57 -12.32 -6.06
CA PHE A 172 20.87 -11.99 -5.51
C PHE A 172 21.98 -12.40 -6.49
N THR A 173 23.07 -11.64 -6.51
CA THR A 173 24.26 -12.01 -7.27
C THR A 173 24.92 -13.24 -6.65
N ASP A 174 24.95 -13.29 -5.31
CA ASP A 174 25.45 -14.40 -4.53
C ASP A 174 24.37 -14.87 -3.57
N ALA A 175 24.13 -16.18 -3.50
CA ALA A 175 23.14 -16.76 -2.60
C ALA A 175 23.53 -16.56 -1.14
N LEU A 176 22.58 -16.13 -0.32
CA LEU A 176 22.78 -15.87 1.11
C LEU A 176 22.46 -17.13 1.92
N ASP A 177 23.32 -17.49 2.85
CA ASP A 177 23.12 -18.66 3.71
C ASP A 177 22.10 -18.34 4.82
N ILE A 178 20.97 -19.03 4.82
CA ILE A 178 19.90 -18.94 5.82
C ILE A 178 19.63 -20.31 6.44
N SER A 179 20.60 -21.21 6.41
CA SER A 179 20.49 -22.60 6.85
C SER A 179 20.16 -22.72 8.33
N LEU A 180 19.38 -23.74 8.67
CA LEU A 180 19.00 -24.04 10.05
C LEU A 180 20.08 -24.84 10.75
N ILE A 181 20.33 -24.50 12.02
CA ILE A 181 21.31 -25.20 12.87
C ILE A 181 20.71 -26.32 13.71
N THR A 182 19.37 -26.44 13.70
CA THR A 182 18.65 -27.45 14.50
C THR A 182 17.70 -28.23 13.57
N ALA A 183 17.79 -29.55 13.59
CA ALA A 183 16.88 -30.41 12.85
C ALA A 183 15.60 -30.76 13.63
N LEU A 184 14.63 -31.33 12.91
CA LEU A 184 13.39 -31.91 13.44
C LEU A 184 12.44 -30.92 14.15
N SER A 185 12.56 -29.64 13.87
CA SER A 185 11.66 -28.60 14.39
C SER A 185 11.48 -27.46 13.41
N TRP A 186 10.27 -26.88 13.39
CA TRP A 186 10.02 -25.62 12.67
C TRP A 186 10.72 -24.48 13.40
N GLN A 187 11.48 -23.70 12.66
CA GLN A 187 12.21 -22.53 13.17
C GLN A 187 11.87 -21.30 12.35
N ASP A 188 11.79 -20.16 13.04
CA ASP A 188 11.66 -18.86 12.37
C ASP A 188 13.01 -18.50 11.73
N ILE A 189 12.96 -18.04 10.49
CA ILE A 189 14.10 -17.48 9.75
C ILE A 189 13.78 -16.01 9.55
N ASP A 190 14.51 -15.16 10.24
CA ASP A 190 14.42 -13.71 10.15
C ASP A 190 15.22 -13.22 8.95
N LEU A 191 14.57 -12.53 8.03
CA LEU A 191 15.16 -12.00 6.80
C LEU A 191 15.28 -10.47 6.83
N THR A 192 15.17 -9.84 8.01
CA THR A 192 15.13 -8.36 8.11
C THR A 192 16.39 -7.67 7.61
N ASP A 193 17.55 -8.34 7.73
CA ASP A 193 18.83 -7.82 7.27
C ASP A 193 19.14 -8.18 5.81
N GLU A 194 18.44 -9.17 5.25
CA GLU A 194 18.71 -9.72 3.92
C GLU A 194 17.80 -9.15 2.83
N VAL A 195 16.57 -8.78 3.18
CA VAL A 195 15.60 -8.30 2.20
C VAL A 195 14.98 -6.96 2.61
N PRO A 196 14.66 -6.08 1.66
CA PRO A 196 14.09 -4.77 1.96
C PRO A 196 12.68 -4.86 2.55
N GLU A 197 12.26 -3.79 3.23
CA GLU A 197 10.88 -3.63 3.65
C GLU A 197 9.93 -3.66 2.45
N GLY A 198 8.76 -4.28 2.62
CA GLY A 198 7.81 -4.50 1.53
C GLY A 198 8.06 -5.78 0.70
N THR A 199 9.03 -6.60 1.10
CA THR A 199 9.21 -7.95 0.55
C THR A 199 7.97 -8.79 0.81
N THR A 200 7.46 -9.44 -0.24
CA THR A 200 6.24 -10.26 -0.19
C THR A 200 6.52 -11.75 -0.27
N GLY A 201 7.68 -12.13 -0.82
CA GLY A 201 8.08 -13.52 -0.91
C GLY A 201 9.60 -13.70 -0.90
N ALA A 202 10.05 -14.85 -0.42
CA ALA A 202 11.43 -15.29 -0.47
C ALA A 202 11.57 -16.43 -1.47
N ILE A 203 12.63 -16.42 -2.26
CA ILE A 203 13.01 -17.50 -3.18
C ILE A 203 14.16 -18.24 -2.54
N VAL A 204 13.88 -19.45 -2.08
CA VAL A 204 14.83 -20.26 -1.32
C VAL A 204 15.24 -21.46 -2.15
N GLU A 205 16.51 -21.66 -2.29
CA GLU A 205 17.11 -22.88 -2.79
C GLU A 205 17.41 -23.82 -1.62
N ILE A 206 16.94 -25.05 -1.73
CA ILE A 206 17.10 -26.09 -0.73
C ILE A 206 18.09 -27.11 -1.33
N ILE A 207 19.22 -27.30 -0.64
CA ILE A 207 20.31 -28.13 -1.11
C ILE A 207 20.51 -29.27 -0.10
N ASN A 208 20.50 -30.50 -0.57
CA ASN A 208 20.96 -31.61 0.25
C ASN A 208 22.47 -31.81 0.01
N THR A 209 23.28 -31.48 1.00
CA THR A 209 24.73 -31.62 0.97
C THR A 209 25.20 -32.93 1.63
N GLY A 210 24.27 -33.72 2.17
CA GLY A 210 24.54 -34.98 2.83
C GLY A 210 25.01 -36.08 1.83
N THR A 211 25.72 -37.06 2.34
CA THR A 211 26.30 -38.14 1.54
C THR A 211 25.42 -39.38 1.47
N GLU A 212 24.35 -39.45 2.27
CA GLU A 212 23.53 -40.67 2.34
C GLU A 212 22.05 -40.32 2.61
N GLY A 213 21.16 -40.99 1.86
CA GLY A 213 19.74 -41.08 2.16
C GLY A 213 18.85 -39.96 1.62
N THR A 214 17.56 -40.17 1.80
CA THR A 214 16.52 -39.18 1.50
C THR A 214 16.32 -38.34 2.72
N GLN A 215 16.54 -37.01 2.62
CA GLN A 215 16.33 -36.06 3.69
C GLN A 215 15.37 -34.99 3.20
N SER A 216 14.55 -34.48 4.12
CA SER A 216 13.52 -33.48 3.80
C SER A 216 13.93 -32.11 4.34
N GLY A 217 13.83 -31.10 3.48
CA GLY A 217 13.89 -29.70 3.84
C GLY A 217 12.70 -28.96 3.22
N VAL A 218 12.11 -28.06 3.96
CA VAL A 218 10.96 -27.29 3.50
C VAL A 218 10.91 -25.92 4.16
N VAL A 219 10.44 -24.92 3.41
CA VAL A 219 10.14 -23.59 3.93
C VAL A 219 8.64 -23.27 3.78
N ARG A 220 8.09 -22.46 4.67
CA ARG A 220 6.71 -21.99 4.62
C ARG A 220 6.58 -20.56 5.15
N GLY A 221 5.46 -19.89 4.85
CA GLY A 221 5.11 -18.63 5.51
C GLY A 221 4.89 -18.85 7.00
N LYS A 222 5.24 -17.89 7.85
CA LYS A 222 5.15 -18.00 9.32
C LYS A 222 3.76 -18.38 9.83
N ASP A 223 2.70 -17.87 9.18
CA ASP A 223 1.30 -18.16 9.57
C ASP A 223 0.69 -19.34 8.81
N ASP A 224 1.47 -20.01 7.96
CA ASP A 224 0.98 -21.16 7.21
C ASP A 224 1.12 -22.44 8.04
N THR A 225 -0.02 -23.03 8.39
CA THR A 225 -0.06 -24.28 9.14
C THR A 225 -0.02 -25.53 8.25
N ARG A 226 0.01 -25.37 6.93
CA ARG A 226 0.02 -26.48 5.99
C ARG A 226 1.41 -27.09 5.93
N GLU A 227 1.48 -28.39 6.01
CA GLU A 227 2.72 -29.14 5.89
C GLU A 227 2.89 -29.59 4.43
N TYR A 228 3.63 -28.84 3.65
CA TYR A 228 4.01 -29.25 2.30
C TYR A 228 5.33 -30.04 2.35
N MET A 229 5.34 -31.14 3.11
CA MET A 229 6.46 -32.06 3.06
C MET A 229 6.46 -32.78 1.71
N SER A 230 7.29 -32.35 0.80
CA SER A 230 7.53 -33.14 -0.40
C SER A 230 8.78 -33.99 -0.20
N ASN A 231 8.57 -35.28 -0.11
CA ASN A 231 9.61 -36.32 -0.02
C ASN A 231 10.39 -36.45 -1.33
N THR A 232 11.14 -35.45 -1.75
CA THR A 232 11.72 -35.47 -3.09
C THR A 232 13.22 -35.24 -3.18
N ASN A 233 13.91 -35.26 -2.06
CA ASN A 233 15.36 -35.09 -2.13
C ASN A 233 16.05 -36.48 -2.19
N TYR A 234 16.02 -37.09 -3.39
CA TYR A 234 16.92 -38.18 -3.68
C TYR A 234 18.30 -37.63 -3.97
N GLN A 235 19.27 -38.04 -3.21
CA GLN A 235 20.66 -37.82 -3.56
C GLN A 235 21.29 -39.15 -3.93
N THR A 236 21.93 -39.18 -5.06
CA THR A 236 22.92 -40.19 -5.39
C THR A 236 24.30 -39.68 -4.96
N VAL A 237 25.19 -40.56 -4.60
CA VAL A 237 26.50 -40.33 -3.95
C VAL A 237 27.41 -39.29 -4.64
N GLU A 238 27.05 -38.75 -5.79
CA GLU A 238 27.92 -37.90 -6.62
C GLU A 238 27.36 -36.53 -6.97
N ASP A 239 26.06 -36.26 -6.72
CA ASP A 239 25.45 -35.01 -7.14
C ASP A 239 24.58 -34.40 -6.02
N GLU A 240 24.80 -33.11 -5.68
CA GLU A 240 23.94 -32.33 -4.81
C GLU A 240 22.56 -32.15 -5.47
N THR A 241 21.48 -32.37 -4.69
CA THR A 241 20.12 -32.13 -5.17
C THR A 241 19.70 -30.74 -4.80
N HIS A 242 19.37 -29.93 -5.80
CA HIS A 242 18.89 -28.57 -5.65
C HIS A 242 17.39 -28.50 -5.93
N ARG A 243 16.68 -27.80 -5.08
CA ARG A 243 15.26 -27.52 -5.24
C ARG A 243 14.97 -26.08 -4.89
N TRP A 244 14.15 -25.42 -5.69
CA TRP A 244 13.71 -24.05 -5.43
C TRP A 244 12.29 -24.03 -4.88
N GLN A 245 12.07 -23.16 -3.92
CA GLN A 245 10.79 -22.93 -3.31
C GLN A 245 10.57 -21.43 -3.16
N ILE A 246 9.37 -20.96 -3.53
CA ILE A 246 8.96 -19.58 -3.28
C ILE A 246 7.98 -19.60 -2.13
N VAL A 247 8.23 -18.80 -1.11
CA VAL A 247 7.45 -18.77 0.11
C VAL A 247 7.00 -17.36 0.44
N LYS A 248 5.77 -17.21 0.93
CA LYS A 248 5.27 -15.92 1.40
C LYS A 248 6.06 -15.45 2.63
N VAL A 249 6.47 -14.19 2.61
CA VAL A 249 7.12 -13.49 3.74
C VAL A 249 6.04 -12.74 4.53
N ASP A 250 6.09 -12.76 5.85
CA ASP A 250 5.18 -11.99 6.70
C ASP A 250 5.57 -10.50 6.78
N ALA A 251 4.76 -9.69 7.46
CA ALA A 251 5.02 -8.26 7.62
C ALA A 251 6.32 -7.94 8.39
N ASN A 252 6.84 -8.89 9.17
CA ASN A 252 8.09 -8.77 9.91
C ASN A 252 9.28 -9.34 9.14
N ARG A 253 9.09 -9.72 7.89
CA ARG A 253 10.10 -10.38 7.03
C ARG A 253 10.59 -11.72 7.57
N VAL A 254 9.67 -12.51 8.15
CA VAL A 254 9.96 -13.82 8.71
C VAL A 254 9.29 -14.91 7.87
N ILE A 255 10.02 -16.00 7.65
CA ILE A 255 9.54 -17.27 7.12
C ILE A 255 9.80 -18.38 8.14
N GLN A 256 9.29 -19.58 7.91
CA GLN A 256 9.63 -20.75 8.72
C GLN A 256 10.30 -21.82 7.87
N GLY A 257 11.33 -22.45 8.44
CA GLY A 257 12.02 -23.57 7.86
C GLY A 257 11.96 -24.81 8.75
N TYR A 258 11.99 -25.97 8.12
CA TYR A 258 12.12 -27.28 8.76
C TYR A 258 13.14 -28.10 7.98
N VAL A 259 14.05 -28.74 8.67
CA VAL A 259 14.98 -29.71 8.11
C VAL A 259 14.94 -31.00 8.91
N GLU A 260 15.01 -32.12 8.22
CA GLU A 260 15.09 -33.44 8.84
C GLU A 260 16.51 -33.71 9.36
N ASP A 261 17.52 -33.14 8.68
CA ASP A 261 18.92 -33.20 9.05
C ASP A 261 19.60 -31.86 8.78
N THR A 262 20.62 -31.53 9.55
CA THR A 262 21.42 -30.30 9.37
C THR A 262 22.35 -30.31 8.15
N GLN A 263 22.35 -31.39 7.37
CA GLN A 263 22.98 -31.47 6.05
C GLN A 263 22.11 -30.87 4.94
N ILE A 264 20.91 -30.37 5.27
CA ILE A 264 20.07 -29.59 4.36
C ILE A 264 20.40 -28.12 4.53
N ASP A 265 20.94 -27.51 3.49
CA ASP A 265 21.21 -26.07 3.41
C ASP A 265 20.05 -25.32 2.79
N PHE A 266 19.75 -24.16 3.34
CA PHE A 266 18.86 -23.18 2.76
C PHE A 266 19.65 -21.97 2.27
N LYS A 267 19.50 -21.64 0.99
CA LYS A 267 20.12 -20.47 0.39
C LYS A 267 19.01 -19.52 -0.09
N LEU A 268 19.00 -18.30 0.41
CA LEU A 268 18.15 -17.25 -0.12
C LEU A 268 18.78 -16.75 -1.43
N ILE A 269 18.12 -17.05 -2.55
CA ILE A 269 18.62 -16.70 -3.90
C ILE A 269 17.92 -15.49 -4.49
N GLY A 270 16.85 -15.03 -3.85
CA GLY A 270 16.11 -13.87 -4.30
C GLY A 270 14.88 -13.61 -3.44
N TYR A 271 14.16 -12.57 -3.81
CA TYR A 271 12.92 -12.18 -3.15
C TYR A 271 11.92 -11.59 -4.15
N THR A 272 10.68 -11.44 -3.72
CA THR A 272 9.64 -10.77 -4.49
C THR A 272 9.14 -9.54 -3.76
N MET A 273 8.80 -8.49 -4.51
CA MET A 273 8.19 -7.26 -3.99
C MET A 273 6.90 -6.94 -4.73
N GLY A 274 6.05 -6.12 -4.09
CA GLY A 274 4.79 -5.67 -4.65
C GLY A 274 3.60 -6.55 -4.27
N ALA A 275 2.40 -6.13 -4.65
CA ALA A 275 1.14 -6.72 -4.22
C ALA A 275 0.87 -8.15 -4.72
N ASP A 276 1.71 -8.68 -5.59
CA ASP A 276 1.62 -10.04 -6.10
C ASP A 276 3.01 -10.62 -6.40
N PRO A 277 3.39 -11.70 -5.75
CA PRO A 277 3.09 -13.00 -6.27
C PRO A 277 1.78 -13.48 -5.65
N LEU A 278 0.84 -13.94 -6.48
CA LEU A 278 -0.38 -14.58 -6.02
C LEU A 278 -0.01 -15.92 -5.34
N PHE A 279 0.16 -15.86 -4.04
CA PHE A 279 0.20 -17.09 -3.26
C PHE A 279 -1.25 -17.55 -3.07
N PHE A 280 -1.61 -18.62 -3.73
CA PHE A 280 -2.92 -19.22 -3.56
C PHE A 280 -3.06 -19.72 -2.11
N ASN A 281 -4.12 -19.32 -1.42
CA ASN A 281 -4.44 -19.84 -0.10
C ASN A 281 -4.77 -21.35 -0.14
N THR A 282 -5.10 -21.86 -1.32
CA THR A 282 -5.30 -23.28 -1.59
C THR A 282 -4.54 -23.61 -2.87
N PRO A 283 -3.70 -24.65 -2.88
CA PRO A 283 -3.01 -25.06 -4.09
C PRO A 283 -4.00 -25.31 -5.22
N LEU A 284 -3.72 -24.77 -6.40
CA LEU A 284 -4.46 -25.13 -7.60
C LEU A 284 -3.89 -26.44 -8.12
N ASP A 285 -4.75 -27.45 -8.25
CA ASP A 285 -4.38 -28.68 -8.92
C ASP A 285 -4.28 -28.43 -10.43
N VAL A 286 -3.06 -28.48 -10.93
CA VAL A 286 -2.74 -28.34 -12.36
C VAL A 286 -2.34 -29.66 -13.00
N THR A 287 -2.63 -30.80 -12.33
CA THR A 287 -2.34 -32.14 -12.87
C THR A 287 -3.13 -32.32 -14.17
N PRO A 288 -2.49 -32.68 -15.27
CA PRO A 288 -3.19 -33.00 -16.51
C PRO A 288 -4.22 -34.13 -16.29
N THR A 289 -5.47 -33.91 -16.66
CA THR A 289 -6.57 -34.87 -16.47
C THR A 289 -6.67 -35.90 -17.57
N THR A 290 -5.88 -35.77 -18.63
CA THR A 290 -5.82 -36.72 -19.73
C THR A 290 -4.38 -37.11 -20.01
N GLU A 291 -4.08 -38.39 -19.81
CA GLU A 291 -2.98 -39.05 -20.54
C GLU A 291 -3.48 -39.26 -21.96
N ASP A 292 -3.10 -38.41 -22.90
CA ASP A 292 -3.22 -38.72 -24.30
C ASP A 292 -2.15 -39.79 -24.62
N GLY A 293 -2.61 -41.06 -24.71
CA GLY A 293 -1.85 -42.19 -25.15
C GLY A 293 -1.60 -42.21 -26.67
#